data_02100fb6c12be28abe6553f33416fefd
#
_entry.id   02100fb6c12be28abe6553f33416fefd
#
_cell.length_a   1.000
_cell.length_b   1.000
_cell.length_c   1.000
_cell.angle_alpha   90.00
_cell.angle_beta   90.00
_cell.angle_gamma   90.00
#
_symmetry.space_group_name_H-M   'P 1'
#
loop_
_entity.id
_entity.type
_entity.pdbx_description
1 polymer ?
#
loop_
_entity_poly.entity_id
_entity_poly.type
_entity_poly.pdbx_seq_one_letter_code
_entity_poly.pdbx_strand_id
1 'polypeptide(L)'
;MTRRRLIALLASAATCLCLLAACGGGSSGSAAATTTTTATAPAAAAPSSGAVPWPRPAAALALARKAGVPADRFEYGVPGHPGKHIHSHLDVFVNGKPTSVPGGIGIQINVPGVQHGQSPDGTPAYGGINVCARPCIAALHTHDDSGVMHIESKQPRTYTLGEFFTEWNVPLNARCVGGYCRPHNAIRVYVDGKPYTGNPAKLVLKNLEEIAVVIGSPPATIPSKYF
;
A
#
# COMPACT_ATOMS: atom_id res chain seq x y z
N MET A 1 -36.29 2.14 43.44
CA MET A 1 -37.20 3.27 43.12
C MET A 1 -37.20 3.49 41.63
N THR A 2 -38.32 3.25 41.07
CA THR A 2 -38.82 3.19 39.71
C THR A 2 -38.78 4.53 38.98
N ARG A 3 -38.43 4.59 37.72
CA ARG A 3 -39.15 5.35 36.70
C ARG A 3 -38.75 4.95 35.28
N ARG A 4 -39.64 4.19 34.66
CA ARG A 4 -39.77 3.98 33.20
C ARG A 4 -40.34 5.27 32.61
N ARG A 5 -39.89 5.68 31.43
CA ARG A 5 -40.68 6.48 30.51
C ARG A 5 -40.62 5.88 29.10
N LEU A 6 -41.74 5.37 28.66
CA LEU A 6 -42.18 5.12 27.29
C LEU A 6 -42.60 6.45 26.63
N ILE A 7 -42.28 6.67 25.37
CA ILE A 7 -43.01 7.52 24.41
C ILE A 7 -42.66 6.92 23.02
N ALA A 8 -43.50 6.17 22.38
CA ALA A 8 -44.65 6.43 21.53
C ALA A 8 -44.24 6.81 20.07
N LEU A 9 -44.63 5.87 19.15
CA LEU A 9 -44.63 5.97 17.67
C LEU A 9 -45.48 7.15 17.19
N LEU A 10 -45.05 7.70 16.03
CA LEU A 10 -45.98 8.30 15.07
C LEU A 10 -45.53 7.93 13.63
N ALA A 11 -46.38 7.15 12.99
CA ALA A 11 -46.36 6.88 11.56
C ALA A 11 -47.07 8.01 10.83
N SER A 12 -46.56 8.42 9.68
CA SER A 12 -47.31 9.24 8.71
C SER A 12 -47.07 8.69 7.31
N ALA A 13 -48.08 8.06 6.80
CA ALA A 13 -48.26 7.72 5.41
C ALA A 13 -48.80 8.95 4.66
N ALA A 14 -48.21 9.29 3.53
CA ALA A 14 -48.76 10.20 2.56
C ALA A 14 -48.77 9.54 1.19
N THR A 15 -49.92 9.08 0.82
CA THR A 15 -50.34 8.68 -0.52
C THR A 15 -50.59 9.92 -1.36
N CYS A 16 -50.02 10.05 -2.53
CA CYS A 16 -50.43 11.01 -3.54
C CYS A 16 -50.67 10.32 -4.88
N LEU A 17 -51.90 10.29 -5.24
CA LEU A 17 -52.51 9.81 -6.47
C LEU A 17 -52.73 11.00 -7.40
N CYS A 18 -52.27 10.97 -8.67
CA CYS A 18 -52.74 11.84 -9.76
C CYS A 18 -52.47 11.18 -11.10
N LEU A 19 -53.48 10.62 -11.69
CA LEU A 19 -54.31 11.07 -12.83
C LEU A 19 -53.62 11.15 -14.19
N LEU A 20 -54.05 10.24 -15.04
CA LEU A 20 -53.86 10.21 -16.49
C LEU A 20 -54.60 11.38 -17.18
N ALA A 21 -53.94 11.96 -18.17
CA ALA A 21 -54.62 12.62 -19.28
C ALA A 21 -53.90 12.34 -20.60
N ALA A 22 -54.60 11.67 -21.52
CA ALA A 22 -54.20 11.44 -22.90
C ALA A 22 -54.77 12.55 -23.78
N CYS A 23 -54.00 12.95 -24.81
CA CYS A 23 -54.40 13.50 -26.13
C CYS A 23 -53.10 13.84 -26.87
N GLY A 24 -52.69 13.25 -27.96
CA GLY A 24 -53.23 13.23 -29.28
C GLY A 24 -52.59 14.31 -30.14
N GLY A 25 -51.69 13.97 -31.11
CA GLY A 25 -51.18 14.91 -32.12
C GLY A 25 -49.86 14.45 -32.73
N GLY A 26 -49.90 13.87 -33.92
CA GLY A 26 -48.75 13.40 -34.66
C GLY A 26 -47.94 14.56 -35.29
N SER A 27 -46.63 14.39 -35.36
CA SER A 27 -45.75 15.00 -36.35
C SER A 27 -44.49 14.21 -36.49
N SER A 28 -44.24 13.78 -37.69
CA SER A 28 -43.06 13.07 -38.13
C SER A 28 -41.81 13.93 -37.93
N GLY A 29 -41.01 13.61 -36.94
CA GLY A 29 -39.70 14.21 -36.72
C GLY A 29 -38.64 13.12 -36.73
N SER A 30 -37.79 13.14 -37.74
CA SER A 30 -36.62 12.28 -37.90
C SER A 30 -35.75 12.36 -36.65
N ALA A 31 -35.75 11.30 -35.84
CA ALA A 31 -34.87 11.20 -34.67
C ALA A 31 -33.47 10.87 -35.16
N ALA A 32 -32.58 11.86 -35.12
CA ALA A 32 -31.14 11.64 -35.19
C ALA A 32 -30.76 10.81 -33.96
N ALA A 33 -30.34 9.59 -34.19
CA ALA A 33 -29.77 8.72 -33.17
C ALA A 33 -28.46 9.34 -32.70
N THR A 34 -28.50 9.98 -31.53
CA THR A 34 -27.29 10.40 -30.83
C THR A 34 -26.62 9.12 -30.31
N THR A 35 -25.67 8.61 -31.05
CA THR A 35 -24.76 7.58 -30.54
C THR A 35 -23.91 8.18 -29.45
N THR A 36 -24.31 7.95 -28.21
CA THR A 36 -23.48 8.20 -27.03
C THR A 36 -22.32 7.22 -27.10
N THR A 37 -21.21 7.67 -27.67
CA THR A 37 -19.94 6.95 -27.61
C THR A 37 -19.47 7.02 -26.15
N THR A 38 -19.76 5.97 -25.40
CA THR A 38 -19.18 5.78 -24.08
C THR A 38 -17.68 5.61 -24.33
N ALA A 39 -16.91 6.67 -24.08
CA ALA A 39 -15.47 6.63 -24.08
C ALA A 39 -15.04 5.65 -22.98
N THR A 40 -14.74 4.42 -23.36
CA THR A 40 -14.06 3.45 -22.51
C THR A 40 -12.69 4.08 -22.18
N ALA A 41 -12.50 4.47 -20.92
CA ALA A 41 -11.19 4.90 -20.45
C ALA A 41 -10.18 3.82 -20.81
N PRO A 42 -9.03 4.15 -21.39
CA PRO A 42 -8.03 3.17 -21.76
C PRO A 42 -7.67 2.38 -20.52
N ALA A 43 -7.86 1.06 -20.56
CA ALA A 43 -7.36 0.16 -19.53
C ALA A 43 -5.87 0.41 -19.42
N ALA A 44 -5.40 0.81 -18.21
CA ALA A 44 -3.98 0.99 -17.97
C ALA A 44 -3.27 -0.30 -18.40
N ALA A 45 -2.41 -0.20 -19.40
CA ALA A 45 -1.66 -1.33 -19.91
C ALA A 45 -0.93 -1.99 -18.73
N ALA A 46 -1.11 -3.30 -18.57
CA ALA A 46 -0.36 -4.06 -17.58
C ALA A 46 1.14 -3.83 -17.85
N PRO A 47 1.94 -3.43 -16.84
CA PRO A 47 3.36 -3.22 -17.06
C PRO A 47 4.00 -4.50 -17.59
N SER A 48 4.85 -4.36 -18.59
CA SER A 48 5.58 -5.46 -19.22
C SER A 48 6.39 -6.21 -18.15
N SER A 49 6.32 -7.54 -18.19
CA SER A 49 7.08 -8.43 -17.31
C SER A 49 8.57 -8.08 -17.34
N GLY A 50 9.13 -7.60 -16.24
CA GLY A 50 10.57 -7.36 -16.08
C GLY A 50 10.98 -5.98 -15.57
N ALA A 51 10.13 -4.97 -15.65
CA ALA A 51 10.43 -3.68 -15.02
C ALA A 51 9.77 -3.60 -13.66
N VAL A 52 10.53 -3.23 -12.63
CA VAL A 52 9.93 -2.82 -11.34
C VAL A 52 9.13 -1.57 -11.64
N PRO A 53 7.78 -1.60 -11.65
CA PRO A 53 6.95 -0.47 -12.08
C PRO A 53 6.90 0.63 -11.03
N TRP A 54 7.63 0.48 -9.95
CA TRP A 54 7.49 1.27 -8.75
C TRP A 54 8.72 2.14 -8.48
N PRO A 55 8.54 3.30 -7.82
CA PRO A 55 9.58 4.30 -7.69
C PRO A 55 10.85 3.78 -7.00
N ARG A 56 11.99 4.30 -7.42
CA ARG A 56 13.25 4.06 -6.76
C ARG A 56 13.39 4.89 -5.46
N PRO A 57 14.22 4.47 -4.50
CA PRO A 57 14.20 4.92 -3.10
C PRO A 57 14.28 6.42 -2.86
N ALA A 58 15.18 7.14 -3.51
CA ALA A 58 15.38 8.57 -3.27
C ALA A 58 14.14 9.42 -3.59
N ALA A 59 13.41 9.06 -4.66
CA ALA A 59 12.15 9.72 -4.99
C ALA A 59 11.03 9.32 -4.02
N ALA A 60 11.02 8.05 -3.58
CA ALA A 60 10.02 7.54 -2.65
C ALA A 60 10.03 8.30 -1.32
N LEU A 61 11.19 8.48 -0.68
CA LEU A 61 11.28 9.21 0.59
C LEU A 61 10.82 10.67 0.46
N ALA A 62 11.18 11.35 -0.64
CA ALA A 62 10.74 12.73 -0.86
C ALA A 62 9.22 12.85 -0.95
N LEU A 63 8.57 11.89 -1.61
CA LEU A 63 7.12 11.83 -1.75
C LEU A 63 6.43 11.40 -0.46
N ALA A 64 6.98 10.45 0.27
CA ALA A 64 6.49 10.02 1.57
C ALA A 64 6.49 11.19 2.58
N ARG A 65 7.54 12.01 2.60
CA ARG A 65 7.60 13.23 3.41
C ARG A 65 6.52 14.24 3.02
N LYS A 66 6.29 14.42 1.72
CA LYS A 66 5.20 15.27 1.23
C LYS A 66 3.83 14.75 1.68
N ALA A 67 3.67 13.44 1.78
CA ALA A 67 2.47 12.79 2.30
C ALA A 67 2.37 12.82 3.84
N GLY A 68 3.34 13.38 4.54
CA GLY A 68 3.35 13.51 6.00
C GLY A 68 3.81 12.25 6.75
N VAL A 69 4.48 11.32 6.07
CA VAL A 69 5.10 10.17 6.75
C VAL A 69 6.35 10.65 7.51
N PRO A 70 6.44 10.43 8.82
CA PRO A 70 7.58 10.90 9.61
C PRO A 70 8.86 10.16 9.20
N ALA A 71 9.91 10.93 8.90
CA ALA A 71 11.25 10.40 8.81
C ALA A 71 11.92 10.58 10.18
N ASP A 72 12.16 9.48 10.88
CA ASP A 72 12.81 9.47 12.17
C ASP A 72 14.34 9.45 12.00
N ARG A 73 15.04 10.17 12.88
CA ARG A 73 16.47 9.96 13.06
C ARG A 73 16.62 8.76 13.98
N PHE A 74 17.12 7.67 13.42
CA PHE A 74 17.39 6.47 14.21
C PHE A 74 18.75 6.60 14.92
N GLU A 75 18.77 6.41 16.22
CA GLU A 75 20.00 6.27 17.01
C GLU A 75 20.14 4.80 17.38
N TYR A 76 21.06 4.13 16.70
CA TYR A 76 21.37 2.74 16.95
C TYR A 76 21.87 2.56 18.38
N GLY A 77 21.21 1.67 19.11
CA GLY A 77 21.79 1.00 20.27
C GLY A 77 22.27 1.91 21.40
N VAL A 78 21.63 3.05 21.67
CA VAL A 78 21.85 3.72 22.94
C VAL A 78 21.21 2.88 24.03
N PRO A 79 21.97 2.20 24.90
CA PRO A 79 21.42 1.42 25.99
C PRO A 79 20.47 2.28 26.81
N GLY A 80 19.24 1.81 27.04
CA GLY A 80 18.25 2.50 27.87
C GLY A 80 17.21 3.33 27.13
N HIS A 81 17.25 3.45 25.79
CA HIS A 81 16.14 4.02 25.04
C HIS A 81 15.18 2.88 24.62
N PRO A 82 13.90 2.92 25.02
CA PRO A 82 12.90 1.97 24.56
C PRO A 82 12.60 2.27 23.09
N GLY A 83 13.42 1.78 22.19
CA GLY A 83 13.22 1.86 20.76
C GLY A 83 12.56 0.59 20.26
N LYS A 84 11.79 0.68 19.20
CA LYS A 84 11.32 -0.49 18.46
C LYS A 84 12.34 -0.82 17.39
N HIS A 85 12.85 -2.03 17.41
CA HIS A 85 13.74 -2.57 16.39
C HIS A 85 13.27 -3.99 16.08
N ILE A 86 12.53 -4.14 14.99
CA ILE A 86 12.04 -5.42 14.50
C ILE A 86 12.22 -5.49 12.99
N HIS A 87 12.22 -6.71 12.46
CA HIS A 87 12.33 -6.99 11.05
C HIS A 87 11.11 -7.79 10.58
N SER A 88 10.62 -7.49 9.39
CA SER A 88 9.67 -8.32 8.64
C SER A 88 10.22 -8.50 7.24
N HIS A 89 9.84 -9.55 6.56
CA HIS A 89 10.22 -9.75 5.16
C HIS A 89 9.03 -9.54 4.24
N LEU A 90 9.29 -8.98 3.05
CA LEU A 90 8.29 -8.73 2.02
C LEU A 90 8.72 -9.31 0.68
N ASP A 91 7.98 -10.31 0.23
CA ASP A 91 8.01 -10.78 -1.14
C ASP A 91 6.88 -10.15 -1.96
N VAL A 92 7.18 -9.76 -3.19
CA VAL A 92 6.19 -9.32 -4.16
C VAL A 92 6.25 -10.18 -5.40
N PHE A 93 5.12 -10.72 -5.83
CA PHE A 93 5.00 -11.52 -7.04
C PHE A 93 4.01 -10.89 -8.01
N VAL A 94 4.42 -10.79 -9.28
CA VAL A 94 3.54 -10.37 -10.39
C VAL A 94 3.48 -11.50 -11.40
N ASN A 95 2.30 -12.09 -11.57
CA ASN A 95 2.07 -13.24 -12.46
C ASN A 95 3.05 -14.40 -12.21
N GLY A 96 3.26 -14.73 -10.95
CA GLY A 96 4.11 -15.84 -10.51
C GLY A 96 5.62 -15.53 -10.51
N LYS A 97 6.03 -14.35 -10.94
CA LYS A 97 7.44 -13.94 -10.96
C LYS A 97 7.75 -13.01 -9.79
N PRO A 98 8.88 -13.19 -9.10
CA PRO A 98 9.30 -12.27 -8.06
C PRO A 98 9.57 -10.88 -8.63
N THR A 99 9.25 -9.87 -7.85
CA THR A 99 9.51 -8.46 -8.12
C THR A 99 10.32 -7.91 -6.96
N SER A 100 11.49 -7.38 -7.26
CA SER A 100 12.41 -6.88 -6.23
C SER A 100 11.77 -5.74 -5.41
N VAL A 101 11.93 -5.84 -4.11
CA VAL A 101 11.71 -4.75 -3.15
C VAL A 101 13.06 -4.04 -3.03
N PRO A 102 13.22 -2.82 -3.56
CA PRO A 102 14.56 -2.23 -3.67
C PRO A 102 15.13 -1.84 -2.30
N GLY A 103 16.45 -1.88 -2.18
CA GLY A 103 17.16 -1.27 -1.07
C GLY A 103 17.02 0.25 -1.05
N GLY A 104 17.09 0.86 0.13
CA GLY A 104 17.08 2.30 0.32
C GLY A 104 15.69 2.94 0.35
N ILE A 105 14.59 2.16 0.39
CA ILE A 105 13.26 2.69 0.72
C ILE A 105 13.37 3.35 2.10
N GLY A 106 12.79 4.52 2.25
CA GLY A 106 12.84 5.26 3.52
C GLY A 106 14.21 5.85 3.86
N ILE A 107 15.24 5.71 3.03
CA ILE A 107 16.58 6.27 3.22
C ILE A 107 16.84 7.39 2.21
N GLN A 108 17.39 8.53 2.68
CA GLN A 108 17.88 9.58 1.79
C GLN A 108 19.26 9.20 1.26
N ILE A 109 19.31 8.28 0.32
CA ILE A 109 20.53 7.65 -0.17
C ILE A 109 21.62 8.63 -0.67
N ASN A 110 21.25 9.86 -1.06
CA ASN A 110 22.17 10.88 -1.57
C ASN A 110 22.65 11.88 -0.49
N VAL A 111 22.29 11.67 0.77
CA VAL A 111 22.73 12.57 1.86
C VAL A 111 24.10 12.13 2.36
N PRO A 112 25.06 13.08 2.56
CA PRO A 112 26.31 12.78 3.23
C PRO A 112 26.07 12.09 4.58
N GLY A 113 26.77 11.00 4.84
CA GLY A 113 26.59 10.16 6.02
C GLY A 113 25.83 8.87 5.78
N VAL A 114 25.21 8.69 4.61
CA VAL A 114 24.70 7.39 4.16
C VAL A 114 25.82 6.65 3.43
N GLN A 115 26.24 5.52 3.96
CA GLN A 115 27.24 4.67 3.31
C GLN A 115 26.59 3.88 2.19
N HIS A 116 27.31 3.78 1.06
CA HIS A 116 26.92 2.99 -0.10
C HIS A 116 27.77 1.74 -0.15
N GLY A 117 27.15 0.60 -0.30
CA GLY A 117 27.77 -0.71 -0.44
C GLY A 117 27.08 -1.56 -1.49
N GLN A 118 27.36 -2.83 -1.48
CA GLN A 118 26.72 -3.83 -2.32
C GLN A 118 26.34 -5.05 -1.46
N SER A 119 25.23 -5.64 -1.76
CA SER A 119 24.84 -6.96 -1.27
C SER A 119 25.68 -8.07 -1.93
N PRO A 120 25.68 -9.31 -1.42
CA PRO A 120 26.46 -10.41 -1.98
C PRO A 120 26.19 -10.70 -3.47
N ASP A 121 25.00 -10.36 -3.96
CA ASP A 121 24.59 -10.49 -5.36
C ASP A 121 24.98 -9.27 -6.23
N GLY A 122 25.65 -8.25 -5.66
CA GLY A 122 26.10 -7.04 -6.33
C GLY A 122 25.07 -5.93 -6.45
N THR A 123 23.88 -6.10 -5.87
CA THR A 123 22.87 -5.03 -5.83
C THR A 123 23.24 -3.93 -4.84
N PRO A 124 22.78 -2.67 -5.06
CA PRO A 124 23.09 -1.57 -4.15
C PRO A 124 22.55 -1.80 -2.73
N ALA A 125 23.39 -1.55 -1.75
CA ALA A 125 23.03 -1.56 -0.34
C ALA A 125 23.40 -0.21 0.33
N TYR A 126 22.65 0.15 1.36
CA TYR A 126 22.75 1.44 2.03
C TYR A 126 22.83 1.25 3.55
N GLY A 127 23.80 1.88 4.20
CA GLY A 127 24.03 1.71 5.63
C GLY A 127 24.77 2.89 6.24
N GLY A 128 25.31 2.73 7.47
CA GLY A 128 26.11 3.74 8.17
C GLY A 128 25.38 5.05 8.46
N ILE A 129 24.07 5.02 8.56
CA ILE A 129 23.16 6.17 8.65
C ILE A 129 23.13 6.84 10.01
N ASN A 130 23.80 6.30 11.00
CA ASN A 130 23.95 6.86 12.35
C ASN A 130 24.79 8.15 12.39
N VAL A 131 25.49 8.47 11.30
CA VAL A 131 26.33 9.67 11.19
C VAL A 131 25.66 10.84 10.45
N CYS A 132 24.41 10.71 10.06
CA CYS A 132 23.69 11.78 9.37
C CYS A 132 23.47 12.99 10.28
N ALA A 133 23.89 14.17 9.82
CA ALA A 133 23.70 15.44 10.54
C ALA A 133 22.22 15.85 10.66
N ARG A 134 21.38 15.35 9.77
CA ARG A 134 19.92 15.54 9.74
C ARG A 134 19.22 14.18 9.58
N PRO A 135 17.93 14.06 9.95
CA PRO A 135 17.20 12.83 9.71
C PRO A 135 17.30 12.41 8.25
N CYS A 136 17.89 11.26 7.99
CA CYS A 136 18.13 10.72 6.65
C CYS A 136 17.49 9.35 6.45
N ILE A 137 16.79 8.84 7.47
CA ILE A 137 16.12 7.56 7.45
C ILE A 137 14.73 7.70 8.07
N ALA A 138 13.77 6.97 7.52
CA ALA A 138 12.45 6.80 8.09
C ALA A 138 12.43 5.60 9.05
N ALA A 139 11.42 5.57 9.92
CA ALA A 139 11.20 4.43 10.81
C ALA A 139 10.98 3.10 10.07
N LEU A 140 10.46 3.17 8.84
CA LEU A 140 10.28 2.04 7.94
C LEU A 140 11.23 2.18 6.76
N HIS A 141 12.14 1.22 6.58
CA HIS A 141 13.14 1.29 5.52
C HIS A 141 13.67 -0.08 5.11
N THR A 142 14.42 -0.10 4.01
CA THR A 142 15.19 -1.26 3.55
C THR A 142 16.64 -0.85 3.31
N HIS A 143 17.59 -1.73 3.66
CA HIS A 143 19.01 -1.47 3.36
C HIS A 143 19.41 -1.97 1.97
N ASP A 144 18.88 -3.11 1.57
CA ASP A 144 19.17 -3.79 0.31
C ASP A 144 17.89 -4.33 -0.33
N ASP A 145 18.00 -5.06 -1.41
CA ASP A 145 16.88 -5.63 -2.14
C ASP A 145 16.48 -7.04 -1.69
N SER A 146 16.94 -7.47 -0.52
CA SER A 146 16.52 -8.74 0.09
C SER A 146 15.04 -8.81 0.44
N GLY A 147 14.35 -7.67 0.47
CA GLY A 147 12.96 -7.58 0.95
C GLY A 147 12.83 -7.42 2.46
N VAL A 148 13.93 -7.40 3.21
CA VAL A 148 13.90 -7.19 4.66
C VAL A 148 13.50 -5.74 4.96
N MET A 149 12.33 -5.58 5.55
CA MET A 149 11.83 -4.32 6.07
C MET A 149 12.33 -4.13 7.49
N HIS A 150 13.06 -3.04 7.73
CA HIS A 150 13.43 -2.60 9.07
C HIS A 150 12.34 -1.70 9.64
N ILE A 151 11.96 -1.97 10.86
CA ILE A 151 11.02 -1.16 11.63
C ILE A 151 11.77 -0.65 12.85
N GLU A 152 12.37 0.52 12.71
CA GLU A 152 13.28 1.11 13.69
C GLU A 152 12.75 2.48 14.12
N SER A 153 12.28 2.60 15.34
CA SER A 153 11.65 3.84 15.81
C SER A 153 11.85 4.06 17.30
N LYS A 154 12.02 5.31 17.68
CA LYS A 154 11.98 5.76 19.08
C LYS A 154 10.56 5.67 19.66
N GLN A 155 9.54 5.62 18.79
CA GLN A 155 8.15 5.58 19.22
C GLN A 155 7.67 4.12 19.39
N PRO A 156 7.12 3.76 20.55
CA PRO A 156 6.66 2.40 20.83
C PRO A 156 5.29 2.11 20.20
N ARG A 157 5.05 2.59 18.99
CA ARG A 157 3.79 2.35 18.27
C ARG A 157 3.87 1.15 17.33
N THR A 158 2.72 0.74 16.81
CA THR A 158 2.62 -0.22 15.72
C THR A 158 2.80 0.49 14.39
N TYR A 159 3.39 -0.22 13.44
CA TYR A 159 3.57 0.19 12.05
C TYR A 159 2.85 -0.80 11.15
N THR A 160 2.41 -0.33 9.99
CA THR A 160 1.62 -1.12 9.05
C THR A 160 2.32 -1.26 7.70
N LEU A 161 1.93 -2.29 6.95
CA LEU A 161 2.39 -2.48 5.59
C LEU A 161 2.03 -1.29 4.69
N GLY A 162 0.87 -0.65 4.94
CA GLY A 162 0.46 0.55 4.21
C GLY A 162 1.40 1.74 4.43
N GLU A 163 1.94 1.90 5.64
CA GLU A 163 2.94 2.93 5.93
C GLU A 163 4.25 2.63 5.20
N PHE A 164 4.71 1.38 5.18
CA PHE A 164 5.89 1.00 4.40
C PHE A 164 5.71 1.27 2.90
N PHE A 165 4.57 0.90 2.34
CA PHE A 165 4.25 1.19 0.93
C PHE A 165 4.13 2.70 0.66
N THR A 166 3.75 3.50 1.65
CA THR A 166 3.76 4.97 1.55
C THR A 166 5.19 5.50 1.48
N GLU A 167 6.12 4.98 2.31
CA GLU A 167 7.55 5.30 2.21
C GLU A 167 8.11 4.92 0.83
N TRP A 168 7.68 3.80 0.29
CA TRP A 168 8.04 3.35 -1.06
C TRP A 168 7.37 4.19 -2.16
N ASN A 169 6.39 5.01 -1.83
CA ASN A 169 5.53 5.73 -2.76
C ASN A 169 4.78 4.79 -3.73
N VAL A 170 4.39 3.63 -3.26
CA VAL A 170 3.57 2.66 -3.96
C VAL A 170 2.19 2.61 -3.30
N PRO A 171 1.11 2.94 -3.99
CA PRO A 171 -0.23 2.85 -3.42
C PRO A 171 -0.56 1.44 -2.94
N LEU A 172 -1.02 1.32 -1.70
CA LEU A 172 -1.54 0.08 -1.12
C LEU A 172 -2.86 0.35 -0.40
N ASN A 173 -3.89 -0.38 -0.77
CA ASN A 173 -5.20 -0.32 -0.10
C ASN A 173 -5.97 -1.65 -0.28
N ALA A 174 -7.23 -1.71 0.14
CA ALA A 174 -8.05 -2.93 0.03
C ALA A 174 -8.25 -3.41 -1.43
N ARG A 175 -8.08 -2.55 -2.42
CA ARG A 175 -8.37 -2.84 -3.83
C ARG A 175 -7.15 -2.84 -4.73
N CYS A 176 -6.11 -2.07 -4.40
CA CYS A 176 -4.98 -1.80 -5.27
C CYS A 176 -3.63 -2.03 -4.59
N VAL A 177 -2.66 -2.49 -5.38
CA VAL A 177 -1.23 -2.52 -5.08
C VAL A 177 -0.51 -1.89 -6.26
N GLY A 178 0.09 -0.74 -6.08
CA GLY A 178 0.65 0.04 -7.19
C GLY A 178 -0.41 0.36 -8.24
N GLY A 179 -0.10 0.13 -9.50
CA GLY A 179 -1.03 0.28 -10.63
C GLY A 179 -2.00 -0.88 -10.83
N TYR A 180 -1.89 -1.96 -10.06
CA TYR A 180 -2.74 -3.14 -10.17
C TYR A 180 -3.94 -3.01 -9.26
N CYS A 181 -5.15 -3.09 -9.81
CA CYS A 181 -6.39 -2.94 -9.03
C CYS A 181 -7.41 -4.04 -9.37
N ARG A 182 -8.20 -4.42 -8.36
CA ARG A 182 -9.38 -5.26 -8.54
C ARG A 182 -10.49 -4.48 -9.27
N PRO A 183 -11.32 -5.11 -10.10
CA PRO A 183 -11.41 -6.55 -10.36
C PRO A 183 -10.42 -7.04 -11.45
N HIS A 184 -9.74 -6.15 -12.17
CA HIS A 184 -8.90 -6.53 -13.31
C HIS A 184 -7.69 -7.38 -12.92
N ASN A 185 -7.20 -7.21 -11.69
CA ASN A 185 -6.09 -7.99 -11.16
C ASN A 185 -6.53 -8.73 -9.89
N ALA A 186 -6.24 -10.03 -9.83
CA ALA A 186 -6.33 -10.77 -8.58
C ALA A 186 -5.21 -10.31 -7.65
N ILE A 187 -5.54 -9.84 -6.46
CA ILE A 187 -4.56 -9.42 -5.45
C ILE A 187 -4.80 -10.29 -4.21
N ARG A 188 -3.75 -10.93 -3.74
CA ARG A 188 -3.76 -11.75 -2.53
C ARG A 188 -2.57 -11.36 -1.67
N VAL A 189 -2.75 -11.43 -0.37
CA VAL A 189 -1.68 -11.23 0.61
C VAL A 189 -1.64 -12.45 1.49
N TYR A 190 -0.45 -12.88 1.82
CA TYR A 190 -0.20 -13.99 2.72
C TYR A 190 0.73 -13.51 3.83
N VAL A 191 0.52 -14.06 5.01
CA VAL A 191 1.36 -13.86 6.19
C VAL A 191 1.77 -15.23 6.69
N ASP A 192 3.06 -15.50 6.77
CA ASP A 192 3.61 -16.81 7.13
C ASP A 192 2.98 -17.95 6.30
N GLY A 193 2.82 -17.71 5.00
CA GLY A 193 2.21 -18.65 4.05
C GLY A 193 0.69 -18.77 4.14
N LYS A 194 0.02 -18.09 5.08
CA LYS A 194 -1.43 -18.16 5.29
C LYS A 194 -2.13 -16.96 4.64
N PRO A 195 -3.27 -17.16 3.97
CA PRO A 195 -4.02 -16.06 3.37
C PRO A 195 -4.43 -15.01 4.40
N TYR A 196 -4.13 -13.74 4.10
CA TYR A 196 -4.61 -12.59 4.85
C TYR A 196 -5.82 -11.97 4.15
N THR A 197 -6.96 -11.94 4.81
CA THR A 197 -8.24 -11.49 4.25
C THR A 197 -8.58 -10.03 4.56
N GLY A 198 -7.80 -9.38 5.41
CA GLY A 198 -8.00 -7.97 5.79
C GLY A 198 -7.57 -6.98 4.69
N ASN A 199 -7.71 -5.69 4.99
CA ASN A 199 -7.12 -4.64 4.16
C ASN A 199 -5.59 -4.68 4.28
N PRO A 200 -4.83 -4.96 3.20
CA PRO A 200 -3.38 -5.05 3.26
C PRO A 200 -2.69 -3.81 3.86
N ALA A 201 -3.23 -2.62 3.59
CA ALA A 201 -2.67 -1.39 4.16
C ALA A 201 -2.78 -1.31 5.69
N LYS A 202 -3.67 -2.11 6.31
CA LYS A 202 -3.85 -2.16 7.76
C LYS A 202 -3.13 -3.36 8.42
N LEU A 203 -2.41 -4.16 7.65
CA LEU A 203 -1.61 -5.25 8.19
C LEU A 203 -0.51 -4.67 9.10
N VAL A 204 -0.56 -5.00 10.38
CA VAL A 204 0.44 -4.59 11.37
C VAL A 204 1.68 -5.44 11.21
N LEU A 205 2.84 -4.79 11.04
CA LEU A 205 4.14 -5.45 10.91
C LEU A 205 4.61 -6.01 12.25
N LYS A 206 5.03 -7.27 12.27
CA LYS A 206 5.54 -7.98 13.44
C LYS A 206 6.95 -8.51 13.18
N ASN A 207 7.65 -8.78 14.27
CA ASN A 207 9.01 -9.28 14.16
C ASN A 207 9.05 -10.69 13.55
N LEU A 208 9.97 -10.88 12.59
CA LEU A 208 10.25 -12.14 11.89
C LEU A 208 9.05 -12.70 11.09
N GLU A 209 8.14 -11.82 10.69
CA GLU A 209 6.97 -12.18 9.89
C GLU A 209 7.33 -12.19 8.40
N GLU A 210 6.88 -13.22 7.69
CA GLU A 210 6.98 -13.35 6.24
C GLU A 210 5.69 -12.85 5.58
N ILE A 211 5.80 -11.86 4.70
CA ILE A 211 4.65 -11.28 3.99
C ILE A 211 4.85 -11.48 2.48
N ALA A 212 3.89 -12.12 1.81
CA ALA A 212 3.88 -12.24 0.36
C ALA A 212 2.69 -11.48 -0.24
N VAL A 213 2.98 -10.52 -1.12
CA VAL A 213 1.99 -9.81 -1.93
C VAL A 213 1.97 -10.41 -3.33
N VAL A 214 0.85 -11.01 -3.72
CA VAL A 214 0.70 -11.74 -4.98
C VAL A 214 -0.32 -11.05 -5.87
N ILE A 215 0.12 -10.64 -7.05
CA ILE A 215 -0.66 -9.95 -8.07
C ILE A 215 -0.78 -10.87 -9.29
N GLY A 216 -2.01 -11.17 -9.71
CA GLY A 216 -2.28 -12.09 -10.82
C GLY A 216 -2.10 -13.56 -10.42
N SER A 217 -1.43 -14.35 -11.25
CA SER A 217 -1.14 -15.76 -10.96
C SER A 217 -0.15 -15.88 -9.80
N PRO A 218 -0.35 -16.85 -8.88
CA PRO A 218 0.59 -17.06 -7.79
C PRO A 218 1.89 -17.72 -8.29
N PRO A 219 3.00 -17.61 -7.52
CA PRO A 219 4.18 -18.43 -7.72
C PRO A 219 3.87 -19.92 -7.43
N ALA A 220 4.78 -20.81 -7.80
CA ALA A 220 4.64 -22.25 -7.55
C ALA A 220 4.51 -22.58 -6.05
N THR A 221 5.16 -21.79 -5.22
CA THR A 221 5.09 -21.91 -3.74
C THR A 221 4.95 -20.52 -3.14
N ILE A 222 4.01 -20.35 -2.21
CA ILE A 222 3.89 -19.14 -1.41
C ILE A 222 4.95 -19.20 -0.29
N PRO A 223 5.81 -18.19 -0.16
CA PRO A 223 6.75 -18.11 0.95
C PRO A 223 6.04 -18.13 2.30
N SER A 224 6.63 -18.81 3.27
CA SER A 224 6.07 -18.95 4.62
C SER A 224 7.07 -18.67 5.73
N LYS A 225 8.31 -18.43 5.35
CA LYS A 225 9.40 -18.16 6.26
C LYS A 225 10.59 -17.58 5.48
N TYR A 226 11.19 -16.52 6.03
CA TYR A 226 12.46 -15.96 5.54
C TYR A 226 13.57 -16.12 6.60
N PHE A 227 13.26 -15.85 7.85
CA PHE A 227 14.19 -15.87 9.00
C PHE A 227 14.37 -17.28 9.58
#